data_af1da02c2e410300b27c73b4dcc43352
#
_entry.id   af1da02c2e410300b27c73b4dcc43352
#
_cell.length_a   1.000
_cell.length_b   1.000
_cell.length_c   1.000
_cell.angle_alpha   90.00
_cell.angle_beta   90.00
_cell.angle_gamma   90.00
#
_symmetry.space_group_name_H-M   'P 1'
#
loop_
_entity.id
_entity.type
_entity.pdbx_description
1 polymer ?
#
loop_
_entity_poly.entity_id
_entity_poly.type
_entity_poly.pdbx_seq_one_letter_code
_entity_poly.pdbx_strand_id
1 'polypeptide(L)'
;MTAAIIAVAVSANRAHLAGRFLTHTRPQPDDDAEMERARRMRTVLALMMTCGHYDGSGDFAVRVGLPSKSGVGGGILAIAPERAAIAVWSPNLDQHGNSILGVRALEMLAARTGWSVFGPAIA
;
A
#
# COMPACT_ATOMS: atom_id res chain seq x y z
N MET A 1 -6.64 29.10 1.85
CA MET A 1 -6.25 27.90 2.61
C MET A 1 -7.12 26.75 2.13
N THR A 2 -6.59 25.92 1.27
CA THR A 2 -7.32 24.72 0.80
C THR A 2 -7.20 23.66 1.89
N ALA A 3 -8.31 23.37 2.56
CA ALA A 3 -8.35 22.29 3.54
C ALA A 3 -8.04 20.98 2.81
N ALA A 4 -6.93 20.37 3.10
CA ALA A 4 -6.64 19.03 2.62
C ALA A 4 -7.53 18.04 3.35
N ILE A 5 -8.49 17.45 2.66
CA ILE A 5 -9.29 16.36 3.20
C ILE A 5 -8.45 15.10 3.04
N ILE A 6 -7.88 14.63 4.13
CA ILE A 6 -7.24 13.32 4.15
C ILE A 6 -8.30 12.33 4.62
N ALA A 7 -8.85 11.56 3.69
CA ALA A 7 -9.68 10.42 4.03
C ALA A 7 -8.77 9.19 4.14
N VAL A 8 -8.65 8.64 5.33
CA VAL A 8 -7.93 7.38 5.57
C VAL A 8 -8.97 6.32 5.90
N ALA A 9 -9.15 5.37 5.00
CA ALA A 9 -9.93 4.18 5.28
C ALA A 9 -8.97 3.02 5.52
N VAL A 10 -8.92 2.53 6.75
CA VAL A 10 -8.17 1.32 7.11
C VAL A 10 -9.18 0.20 7.29
N SER A 11 -9.19 -0.75 6.37
CA SER A 11 -9.98 -1.96 6.55
C SER A 11 -9.10 -3.02 7.21
N ALA A 12 -9.23 -3.16 8.51
CA ALA A 12 -8.61 -4.22 9.29
C ALA A 12 -9.47 -5.49 9.32
N ASN A 13 -10.56 -5.51 8.55
CA ASN A 13 -11.48 -6.63 8.60
C ASN A 13 -10.91 -7.84 7.86
N ARG A 14 -10.54 -8.85 8.62
CA ARG A 14 -10.08 -10.18 8.14
C ARG A 14 -11.10 -10.90 7.24
N ALA A 15 -12.30 -10.36 7.08
CA ALA A 15 -13.40 -11.17 6.57
C ALA A 15 -13.77 -10.98 5.10
N HIS A 16 -13.53 -9.85 4.39
CA HIS A 16 -14.21 -9.75 3.09
C HIS A 16 -13.47 -9.23 1.85
N LEU A 17 -12.55 -8.27 1.92
CA LEU A 17 -11.77 -7.86 0.74
C LEU A 17 -10.27 -7.79 1.05
N ALA A 18 -9.92 -7.20 2.17
CA ALA A 18 -8.56 -7.22 2.68
C ALA A 18 -8.14 -8.66 3.04
N GLY A 19 -9.05 -9.48 3.57
CA GLY A 19 -8.82 -10.88 3.85
C GLY A 19 -8.42 -11.68 2.61
N ARG A 20 -9.07 -11.46 1.47
CA ARG A 20 -8.70 -12.12 0.20
C ARG A 20 -7.36 -11.64 -0.35
N PHE A 21 -7.05 -10.35 -0.21
CA PHE A 21 -5.73 -9.80 -0.57
C PHE A 21 -4.63 -10.22 0.40
N LEU A 22 -4.97 -10.37 1.69
CA LEU A 22 -3.99 -10.59 2.75
C LEU A 22 -3.78 -12.08 3.06
N THR A 23 -4.80 -12.92 2.90
CA THR A 23 -4.71 -14.36 3.20
C THR A 23 -4.18 -15.19 2.05
N HIS A 24 -4.22 -14.68 0.81
CA HIS A 24 -3.68 -15.40 -0.36
C HIS A 24 -2.16 -15.30 -0.51
N THR A 25 -1.47 -14.70 0.46
CA THR A 25 0.01 -14.74 0.50
C THR A 25 0.58 -16.03 1.08
N ARG A 26 -0.26 -16.88 1.71
CA ARG A 26 0.12 -18.21 2.20
C ARG A 26 -0.84 -19.27 1.65
N PRO A 27 -0.51 -19.90 0.51
CA PRO A 27 -1.33 -21.00 0.00
C PRO A 27 -1.30 -22.19 0.92
N GLN A 28 -2.43 -22.85 1.09
CA GLN A 28 -2.49 -24.20 1.61
C GLN A 28 -1.90 -25.16 0.56
N PRO A 29 -1.15 -26.20 0.94
CA PRO A 29 -0.37 -27.02 0.02
C PRO A 29 -1.18 -27.82 -1.02
N ASP A 30 -2.48 -27.92 -0.88
CA ASP A 30 -3.29 -28.91 -1.61
C ASP A 30 -4.28 -28.31 -2.64
N ASP A 31 -4.23 -26.98 -2.91
CA ASP A 31 -5.12 -26.34 -3.88
C ASP A 31 -4.33 -25.58 -4.96
N ASP A 32 -4.22 -26.17 -6.14
CA ASP A 32 -3.53 -25.59 -7.30
C ASP A 32 -4.11 -24.21 -7.70
N ALA A 33 -5.43 -24.04 -7.56
CA ALA A 33 -6.09 -22.78 -7.88
C ALA A 33 -5.74 -21.69 -6.86
N GLU A 34 -5.59 -22.03 -5.59
CA GLU A 34 -5.17 -21.11 -4.54
C GLU A 34 -3.69 -20.73 -4.68
N MET A 35 -2.84 -21.69 -5.03
CA MET A 35 -1.44 -21.45 -5.37
C MET A 35 -1.31 -20.46 -6.52
N GLU A 36 -2.08 -20.62 -7.56
CA GLU A 36 -2.05 -19.72 -8.72
C GLU A 36 -2.54 -18.30 -8.37
N ARG A 37 -3.60 -18.19 -7.54
CA ARG A 37 -4.04 -16.88 -7.03
C ARG A 37 -2.97 -16.21 -6.18
N ALA A 38 -2.29 -16.96 -5.31
CA ALA A 38 -1.20 -16.45 -4.49
C ALA A 38 -0.03 -15.95 -5.33
N ARG A 39 0.34 -16.67 -6.38
CA ARG A 39 1.37 -16.22 -7.33
C ARG A 39 1.00 -14.91 -8.04
N ARG A 40 -0.24 -14.81 -8.53
CA ARG A 40 -0.74 -13.58 -9.16
C ARG A 40 -0.74 -12.41 -8.17
N MET A 41 -1.20 -12.64 -6.96
CA MET A 41 -1.21 -11.62 -5.92
C MET A 41 0.20 -11.16 -5.57
N ARG A 42 1.14 -12.08 -5.43
CA ARG A 42 2.56 -11.74 -5.23
C ARG A 42 3.09 -10.85 -6.34
N THR A 43 2.78 -11.18 -7.60
CA THR A 43 3.18 -10.37 -8.75
C THR A 43 2.57 -8.97 -8.69
N VAL A 44 1.28 -8.85 -8.39
CA VAL A 44 0.61 -7.55 -8.25
C VAL A 44 1.27 -6.72 -7.14
N LEU A 45 1.50 -7.30 -5.97
CA LEU A 45 2.15 -6.59 -4.86
C LEU A 45 3.59 -6.16 -5.19
N ALA A 46 4.33 -7.00 -5.90
CA ALA A 46 5.68 -6.65 -6.37
C ALA A 46 5.66 -5.48 -7.37
N LEU A 47 4.72 -5.47 -8.31
CA LEU A 47 4.53 -4.35 -9.23
C LEU A 47 4.07 -3.08 -8.50
N MET A 48 3.19 -3.19 -7.53
CA MET A 48 2.80 -2.06 -6.67
C MET A 48 3.99 -1.50 -5.90
N MET A 49 4.92 -2.34 -5.44
CA MET A 49 6.12 -1.89 -4.74
C MET A 49 7.10 -1.19 -5.68
N THR A 50 7.33 -1.74 -6.87
CA THR A 50 8.40 -1.28 -7.77
C THR A 50 7.97 -0.21 -8.76
N CYS A 51 6.69 -0.16 -9.13
CA CYS A 51 6.16 0.72 -10.18
C CYS A 51 4.90 1.48 -9.76
N GLY A 52 4.51 1.45 -8.48
CA GLY A 52 3.22 1.99 -8.03
C GLY A 52 3.13 3.50 -7.98
N HIS A 53 4.24 4.22 -7.95
CA HIS A 53 4.34 5.66 -7.76
C HIS A 53 5.09 6.38 -8.89
N TYR A 54 4.99 5.88 -10.12
CA TYR A 54 5.71 6.44 -11.28
C TYR A 54 7.22 6.52 -11.00
N ASP A 55 7.88 7.61 -11.38
CA ASP A 55 9.31 7.81 -11.13
C ASP A 55 9.67 7.94 -9.63
N GLY A 56 8.67 8.19 -8.78
CA GLY A 56 8.83 8.26 -7.32
C GLY A 56 8.76 6.92 -6.59
N SER A 57 8.64 5.80 -7.29
CA SER A 57 8.42 4.47 -6.66
C SER A 57 9.56 4.05 -5.74
N GLY A 58 10.80 4.32 -6.11
CA GLY A 58 11.96 4.00 -5.27
C GLY A 58 12.00 4.82 -3.98
N ASP A 59 11.74 6.11 -4.07
CA ASP A 59 11.66 7.00 -2.89
C ASP A 59 10.52 6.57 -1.95
N PHE A 60 9.35 6.26 -2.51
CA PHE A 60 8.22 5.75 -1.73
C PHE A 60 8.54 4.42 -1.04
N ALA A 61 9.23 3.50 -1.70
CA ALA A 61 9.65 2.25 -1.10
C ALA A 61 10.56 2.46 0.10
N VAL A 62 11.52 3.38 0.02
CA VAL A 62 12.42 3.73 1.12
C VAL A 62 11.68 4.38 2.29
N ARG A 63 10.79 5.33 1.99
CA ARG A 63 10.09 6.13 3.01
C ARG A 63 8.95 5.38 3.68
N VAL A 64 8.19 4.62 2.91
CA VAL A 64 6.96 3.95 3.37
C VAL A 64 7.11 2.44 3.43
N GLY A 65 7.65 1.83 2.38
CA GLY A 65 7.90 0.40 2.34
C GLY A 65 6.63 -0.45 2.35
N LEU A 66 5.58 0.00 1.67
CA LEU A 66 4.34 -0.75 1.48
C LEU A 66 4.04 -0.88 -0.01
N PRO A 67 3.65 -2.06 -0.50
CA PRO A 67 3.07 -2.18 -1.84
C PRO A 67 1.92 -1.20 -2.00
N SER A 68 1.98 -0.33 -3.01
CA SER A 68 0.97 0.71 -3.17
C SER A 68 0.84 1.19 -4.61
N LYS A 69 -0.30 1.79 -4.92
CA LYS A 69 -0.57 2.40 -6.23
C LYS A 69 -1.18 3.77 -6.04
N SER A 70 -0.53 4.77 -6.61
CA SER A 70 -1.04 6.13 -6.67
C SER A 70 -1.83 6.39 -7.95
N GLY A 71 -2.67 7.40 -7.91
CA GLY A 71 -3.42 7.91 -9.04
C GLY A 71 -3.38 9.43 -9.10
N VAL A 72 -3.39 9.98 -10.31
CA VAL A 72 -3.34 11.44 -10.56
C VAL A 72 -4.58 12.18 -10.02
N GLY A 73 -5.59 11.48 -9.57
CA GLY A 73 -6.72 12.05 -8.81
C GLY A 73 -6.41 12.32 -7.34
N GLY A 74 -5.21 12.04 -6.84
CA GLY A 74 -4.79 12.26 -5.46
C GLY A 74 -5.01 11.07 -4.53
N GLY A 75 -5.47 9.93 -5.04
CA GLY A 75 -5.66 8.70 -4.27
C GLY A 75 -4.40 7.84 -4.23
N ILE A 76 -4.19 7.15 -3.12
CA ILE A 76 -3.19 6.10 -2.96
C ILE A 76 -3.85 4.92 -2.26
N LEU A 77 -3.73 3.73 -2.85
CA LEU A 77 -4.04 2.47 -2.20
C LEU A 77 -2.73 1.82 -1.76
N ALA A 78 -2.60 1.51 -0.49
CA ALA A 78 -1.45 0.80 0.07
C ALA A 78 -1.89 -0.49 0.77
N ILE A 79 -1.06 -1.50 0.68
CA ILE A 79 -1.30 -2.80 1.32
C ILE A 79 -0.24 -3.02 2.38
N ALA A 80 -0.67 -3.18 3.63
CA ALA A 80 0.16 -3.74 4.69
C ALA A 80 -0.09 -5.25 4.71
N PRO A 81 0.84 -6.08 4.19
CA PRO A 81 0.60 -7.52 4.03
C PRO A 81 0.19 -8.18 5.35
N GLU A 82 -0.82 -9.04 5.30
CA GLU A 82 -1.42 -9.75 6.44
C GLU A 82 -2.03 -8.83 7.53
N ARG A 83 -2.12 -7.52 7.30
CA ARG A 83 -2.58 -6.53 8.31
C ARG A 83 -3.75 -5.70 7.83
N ALA A 84 -3.57 -4.92 6.75
CA ALA A 84 -4.58 -3.96 6.33
C ALA A 84 -4.48 -3.58 4.84
N ALA A 85 -5.58 -3.14 4.27
CA ALA A 85 -5.63 -2.33 3.07
C ALA A 85 -5.94 -0.88 3.50
N ILE A 86 -5.18 0.07 2.96
CA ILE A 86 -5.21 1.47 3.36
C ILE A 86 -5.47 2.30 2.13
N ALA A 87 -6.51 3.11 2.16
CA ALA A 87 -6.77 4.10 1.13
C ALA A 87 -6.62 5.50 1.72
N VAL A 88 -5.82 6.33 1.06
CA VAL A 88 -5.69 7.75 1.38
C VAL A 88 -6.03 8.59 0.17
N TRP A 89 -6.62 9.74 0.39
CA TRP A 89 -6.89 10.70 -0.67
C TRP A 89 -6.57 12.11 -0.22
N SER A 90 -5.82 12.83 -1.02
CA SER A 90 -5.58 14.26 -0.85
C SER A 90 -5.20 14.86 -2.19
N PRO A 91 -5.79 16.02 -2.57
CA PRO A 91 -5.35 16.77 -3.74
C PRO A 91 -3.93 17.31 -3.54
N ASN A 92 -3.41 17.98 -4.54
CA ASN A 92 -2.03 18.47 -4.65
C ASN A 92 -1.02 17.35 -4.86
N LEU A 93 -0.58 17.27 -6.09
CA LEU A 93 0.37 16.27 -6.55
C LEU A 93 1.78 16.85 -6.55
N ASP A 94 2.76 15.99 -6.32
CA ASP A 94 4.16 16.31 -6.54
C ASP A 94 4.52 16.29 -8.04
N GLN A 95 5.78 16.51 -8.35
CA GLN A 95 6.29 16.50 -9.72
C GLN A 95 6.13 15.16 -10.44
N HIS A 96 5.95 14.06 -9.69
CA HIS A 96 5.77 12.71 -10.23
C HIS A 96 4.29 12.35 -10.42
N GLY A 97 3.36 13.18 -9.93
CA GLY A 97 1.92 12.92 -9.99
C GLY A 97 1.37 12.18 -8.77
N ASN A 98 2.11 12.13 -7.68
CA ASN A 98 1.71 11.49 -6.42
C ASN A 98 1.17 12.51 -5.42
N SER A 99 0.16 12.14 -4.64
CA SER A 99 -0.38 12.98 -3.58
C SER A 99 0.67 13.28 -2.51
N ILE A 100 1.05 14.55 -2.35
CA ILE A 100 2.07 14.98 -1.38
C ILE A 100 1.66 14.60 0.04
N LEU A 101 0.44 14.96 0.46
CA LEU A 101 -0.05 14.67 1.80
C LEU A 101 -0.42 13.19 1.98
N GLY A 102 -0.87 12.53 0.91
CA GLY A 102 -1.13 11.09 0.94
C GLY A 102 0.14 10.28 1.20
N VAL A 103 1.24 10.60 0.52
CA VAL A 103 2.55 9.98 0.77
C VAL A 103 3.01 10.25 2.21
N ARG A 104 2.89 11.50 2.67
CA ARG A 104 3.28 11.87 4.03
C ARG A 104 2.46 11.15 5.10
N ALA A 105 1.17 11.00 4.90
CA ALA A 105 0.30 10.26 5.81
C ALA A 105 0.70 8.78 5.90
N LEU A 106 0.99 8.15 4.78
CA LEU A 106 1.44 6.75 4.74
C LEU A 106 2.82 6.57 5.36
N GLU A 107 3.75 7.51 5.16
CA GLU A 107 5.06 7.53 5.81
C GLU A 107 4.92 7.57 7.34
N MET A 108 4.09 8.48 7.85
CA MET A 108 3.83 8.59 9.29
C MET A 108 3.14 7.34 9.84
N LEU A 109 2.21 6.77 9.10
CA LEU A 109 1.52 5.53 9.48
C LEU A 109 2.52 4.37 9.57
N ALA A 110 3.32 4.17 8.52
CA ALA A 110 4.32 3.10 8.47
C ALA A 110 5.35 3.23 9.60
N ALA A 111 5.82 4.45 9.88
CA ALA A 111 6.75 4.71 10.96
C ALA A 111 6.16 4.40 12.34
N ARG A 112 4.89 4.76 12.59
CA ARG A 112 4.23 4.55 13.89
C ARG A 112 3.80 3.11 14.11
N THR A 113 3.44 2.40 13.06
CA THR A 113 2.93 1.02 13.16
C THR A 113 4.02 -0.03 12.99
N GLY A 114 5.17 0.34 12.40
CA GLY A 114 6.18 -0.62 11.98
C GLY A 114 5.73 -1.55 10.84
N TRP A 115 4.74 -1.14 10.05
CA TRP A 115 4.14 -1.98 9.01
C TRP A 115 4.92 -2.03 7.70
N SER A 116 5.98 -1.25 7.57
CA SER A 116 6.87 -1.37 6.42
C SER A 116 7.35 -2.81 6.25
N VAL A 117 7.35 -3.31 5.02
CA VAL A 117 7.88 -4.65 4.72
C VAL A 117 9.38 -4.76 4.97
N PHE A 118 10.07 -3.63 5.11
CA PHE A 118 11.50 -3.55 5.43
C PHE A 118 11.77 -3.46 6.93
N GLY A 119 10.74 -3.55 7.76
CA GLY A 119 10.86 -3.44 9.20
C GLY A 119 10.62 -2.01 9.72
N PRO A 120 10.80 -1.78 11.03
CA PRO A 120 10.59 -0.48 11.65
C PRO A 120 11.60 0.54 11.12
N ALA A 121 11.17 1.81 11.04
CA ALA A 121 12.08 2.90 10.72
C ALA A 121 13.21 2.95 11.77
N ILE A 122 14.43 2.90 11.31
CA ILE A 122 15.59 3.08 12.17
C ILE A 122 15.72 4.58 12.44
N ALA A 123 15.56 4.95 13.68
CA ALA A 123 15.72 6.33 14.11
C ALA A 123 17.18 6.79 13.96
#